data_2b29e656e2b2d50cbcb577e2ac22546a
#
_entry.id   2b29e656e2b2d50cbcb577e2ac22546a
#
_cell.length_a   1.000
_cell.length_b   1.000
_cell.length_c   1.000
_cell.angle_alpha   90.00
_cell.angle_beta   90.00
_cell.angle_gamma   90.00
#
_symmetry.space_group_name_H-M   'P 1'
#
loop_
_entity.id
_entity.type
_entity.pdbx_description
1 polymer ?
#
loop_
_entity_poly.entity_id
_entity_poly.type
_entity_poly.pdbx_seq_one_letter_code
_entity_poly.pdbx_strand_id
1 'polypeptide(L)'
;MEPVASIGQLSETKRLLLDSLLNRDKPVGRVGSGPITRRNHSAPVPLSVAQEEIWHCELDGGSKLPFFNESITIHRRGALDVGALQRSLTEIVRRHEVWRTTFEILNGQPFQIVHPAPEVFPISTYDLSTVPESRKEAEALRLASEQAREGFNLKTGPLLRVRLIHLDDTRHRVYATMHQIIVDGVSVFRVFPVELIKFYEAFSIGHPSALPEPDIQYGDFASWQKGFLGQEILEQQLNYWRERLSGQLPVLQWPRDRPDIAVQSYRGSIAPGEWPKAVAEKLREVCRDESVSLFMVLLAGFVILLHHYANQDDIIVGTLAPAGRERQEVQTLLGCFLNSVPLRFRIAQTMTFHDLLQQAREVVSGAIANDDVPFYRIVDSVNGSSNRGKPLFDAVISLAPRVPDFGPGWDQTFMDVESGGARWNLYLELNERPQGLIFRTQYNPDLFDVETIRVMTDDLKLLLEAAAAEPRKTISELPRK
;
A
#
# COMPACT_ATOMS: atom_id res chain seq x y z
N MET A 1 30.72 21.25 -4.58
CA MET A 1 30.32 19.82 -4.61
C MET A 1 30.73 19.24 -3.28
N GLU A 2 29.83 19.33 -2.30
CA GLU A 2 30.01 18.61 -1.03
C GLU A 2 29.57 17.16 -1.20
N PRO A 3 30.22 16.20 -0.57
CA PRO A 3 29.96 14.80 -0.78
C PRO A 3 28.59 14.43 -0.20
N VAL A 4 27.76 13.77 -1.03
CA VAL A 4 26.53 13.07 -0.63
C VAL A 4 26.84 12.22 0.59
N ALA A 5 26.03 12.34 1.64
CA ALA A 5 26.18 11.58 2.88
C ALA A 5 26.38 10.09 2.57
N SER A 6 27.59 9.60 2.87
CA SER A 6 27.92 8.20 2.66
C SER A 6 27.02 7.32 3.54
N ILE A 7 26.75 6.08 3.11
CA ILE A 7 26.03 5.04 3.89
C ILE A 7 26.53 4.95 5.34
N GLY A 8 27.75 5.43 5.63
CA GLY A 8 28.34 5.55 6.97
C GLY A 8 27.68 6.56 7.90
N GLN A 9 26.87 7.49 7.42
CA GLN A 9 26.16 8.52 8.21
C GLN A 9 24.69 8.18 8.49
N LEU A 10 24.16 7.09 7.91
CA LEU A 10 22.85 6.60 8.29
C LEU A 10 22.90 6.09 9.74
N SER A 11 21.90 6.44 10.56
CA SER A 11 21.73 5.81 11.87
C SER A 11 21.72 4.29 11.72
N GLU A 12 22.18 3.57 12.73
CA GLU A 12 22.23 2.09 12.72
C GLU A 12 20.89 1.48 12.31
N THR A 13 19.78 2.12 12.69
CA THR A 13 18.40 1.76 12.34
C THR A 13 18.10 1.93 10.85
N LYS A 14 18.57 3.01 10.24
CA LYS A 14 18.36 3.26 8.81
C LYS A 14 19.21 2.33 7.94
N ARG A 15 20.39 1.93 8.43
CA ARG A 15 21.19 0.85 7.86
C ARG A 15 20.45 -0.48 7.88
N LEU A 16 19.91 -0.82 9.01
CA LEU A 16 19.19 -2.06 9.24
C LEU A 16 17.85 -2.06 8.46
N LEU A 17 17.16 -0.92 8.29
CA LEU A 17 16.00 -0.80 7.43
C LEU A 17 16.38 -1.02 5.96
N LEU A 18 17.49 -0.47 5.52
CA LEU A 18 18.06 -0.74 4.20
C LEU A 18 18.39 -2.23 4.06
N ASP A 19 19.00 -2.84 5.08
CA ASP A 19 19.28 -4.28 5.14
C ASP A 19 17.99 -5.11 5.22
N SER A 20 16.92 -4.64 5.85
CA SER A 20 15.62 -5.33 5.88
C SER A 20 14.85 -5.19 4.58
N LEU A 21 15.03 -4.10 3.85
CA LEU A 21 14.53 -3.93 2.48
C LEU A 21 15.35 -4.76 1.48
N LEU A 22 16.63 -4.96 1.76
CA LEU A 22 17.53 -5.81 1.00
C LEU A 22 17.37 -7.30 1.37
N ASN A 23 17.12 -7.60 2.66
CA ASN A 23 17.07 -8.96 3.24
C ASN A 23 15.86 -9.14 4.16
N ARG A 24 14.65 -9.10 3.67
CA ARG A 24 13.33 -9.03 4.31
C ARG A 24 13.02 -9.94 5.53
N ASP A 25 14.00 -10.49 6.23
CA ASP A 25 13.78 -11.49 7.30
C ASP A 25 13.97 -11.00 8.74
N LYS A 26 14.31 -9.72 8.99
CA LYS A 26 14.45 -9.20 10.36
C LYS A 26 13.87 -7.79 10.52
N PRO A 27 12.98 -7.55 11.51
CA PRO A 27 12.48 -6.22 11.84
C PRO A 27 13.57 -5.36 12.48
N VAL A 28 13.56 -4.08 12.15
CA VAL A 28 14.57 -3.12 12.65
C VAL A 28 13.91 -1.94 13.32
N GLY A 29 14.30 -1.67 14.56
CA GLY A 29 13.79 -0.52 15.32
C GLY A 29 14.55 0.79 15.03
N ARG A 30 13.87 1.94 15.03
CA ARG A 30 14.51 3.28 14.96
C ARG A 30 15.32 3.55 16.22
N VAL A 31 16.62 3.84 16.09
CA VAL A 31 17.50 4.23 17.21
C VAL A 31 17.19 5.68 17.59
N GLY A 32 16.92 5.94 18.88
CA GLY A 32 16.78 7.27 19.45
C GLY A 32 15.37 7.66 19.91
N SER A 33 14.34 6.97 19.49
CA SER A 33 12.98 7.11 20.04
C SER A 33 12.75 6.04 21.10
N GLY A 34 12.43 6.43 22.32
CA GLY A 34 12.06 5.48 23.39
C GLY A 34 10.95 4.52 22.99
N PRO A 35 10.64 3.52 23.82
CA PRO A 35 9.58 2.56 23.54
C PRO A 35 8.22 3.27 23.39
N ILE A 36 7.37 2.74 22.52
CA ILE A 36 5.98 3.20 22.44
C ILE A 36 5.26 2.77 23.72
N THR A 37 4.81 3.74 24.50
CA THR A 37 4.08 3.48 25.76
C THR A 37 2.57 3.57 25.53
N ARG A 38 1.81 2.86 26.34
CA ARG A 38 0.35 3.00 26.36
C ARG A 38 -0.04 4.45 26.69
N ARG A 39 -0.96 5.01 25.90
CA ARG A 39 -1.47 6.36 26.10
C ARG A 39 -2.35 6.46 27.35
N ASN A 40 -2.56 7.68 27.81
CA ASN A 40 -3.65 7.95 28.74
C ASN A 40 -5.00 7.90 28.01
N HIS A 41 -5.86 6.95 28.34
CA HIS A 41 -7.17 6.76 27.71
C HIS A 41 -8.17 7.92 27.92
N SER A 42 -7.91 8.85 28.82
CA SER A 42 -8.76 10.04 29.01
C SER A 42 -8.40 11.19 28.06
N ALA A 43 -7.27 11.13 27.36
CA ALA A 43 -6.87 12.13 26.38
C ALA A 43 -7.42 11.80 24.99
N PRO A 44 -7.79 12.82 24.17
CA PRO A 44 -8.12 12.61 22.77
C PRO A 44 -6.96 11.94 22.01
N VAL A 45 -7.26 10.99 21.14
CA VAL A 45 -6.26 10.26 20.36
C VAL A 45 -6.00 11.03 19.06
N PRO A 46 -4.78 11.56 18.83
CA PRO A 46 -4.48 12.28 17.58
C PRO A 46 -4.47 11.33 16.39
N LEU A 47 -4.56 11.86 15.17
CA LEU A 47 -4.27 11.10 13.97
C LEU A 47 -2.76 10.85 13.87
N SER A 48 -2.39 9.68 13.30
CA SER A 48 -1.02 9.45 12.83
C SER A 48 -0.74 10.25 11.56
N VAL A 49 0.54 10.35 11.16
CA VAL A 49 0.95 10.96 9.88
C VAL A 49 0.19 10.37 8.70
N ALA A 50 0.09 9.05 8.64
CA ALA A 50 -0.64 8.34 7.60
C ALA A 50 -2.14 8.66 7.58
N GLN A 51 -2.75 8.74 8.76
CA GLN A 51 -4.16 9.10 8.88
C GLN A 51 -4.41 10.58 8.54
N GLU A 52 -3.50 11.49 8.91
CA GLU A 52 -3.59 12.91 8.53
C GLU A 52 -3.61 13.07 7.00
N GLU A 53 -2.76 12.34 6.28
CA GLU A 53 -2.73 12.34 4.81
C GLU A 53 -4.08 11.94 4.21
N ILE A 54 -4.65 10.80 4.65
CA ILE A 54 -5.94 10.31 4.15
C ILE A 54 -7.06 11.28 4.53
N TRP A 55 -7.05 11.79 5.75
CA TRP A 55 -8.04 12.75 6.24
C TRP A 55 -8.08 14.02 5.39
N HIS A 56 -6.91 14.58 5.06
CA HIS A 56 -6.82 15.75 4.17
C HIS A 56 -7.35 15.44 2.78
N CYS A 57 -6.99 14.31 2.20
CA CYS A 57 -7.51 13.90 0.89
C CYS A 57 -9.04 13.72 0.87
N GLU A 58 -9.64 13.20 1.96
CA GLU A 58 -11.10 13.06 2.10
C GLU A 58 -11.81 14.41 2.21
N LEU A 59 -11.19 15.40 2.87
CA LEU A 59 -11.76 16.75 2.99
C LEU A 59 -11.64 17.55 1.68
N ASP A 60 -10.49 17.46 1.01
CA ASP A 60 -10.22 18.23 -0.22
C ASP A 60 -10.92 17.61 -1.44
N GLY A 61 -11.21 16.32 -1.36
CA GLY A 61 -11.48 15.51 -2.56
C GLY A 61 -12.81 15.74 -3.23
N GLY A 62 -13.81 16.36 -2.63
CA GLY A 62 -15.14 16.54 -3.28
C GLY A 62 -15.66 15.31 -4.03
N SER A 63 -14.85 14.23 -4.13
CA SER A 63 -15.15 12.98 -4.82
C SER A 63 -16.03 12.11 -3.94
N LYS A 64 -17.14 11.67 -4.48
CA LYS A 64 -18.02 10.68 -3.85
C LYS A 64 -17.54 9.24 -4.10
N LEU A 65 -16.41 9.06 -4.79
CA LEU A 65 -15.90 7.74 -5.17
C LEU A 65 -15.04 7.16 -4.05
N PRO A 66 -15.21 5.88 -3.72
CA PRO A 66 -14.53 5.23 -2.58
C PRO A 66 -13.11 4.76 -2.94
N PHE A 67 -12.24 5.66 -3.37
CA PHE A 67 -10.88 5.31 -3.78
C PHE A 67 -9.95 4.92 -2.61
N PHE A 68 -10.38 5.12 -1.36
CA PHE A 68 -9.71 4.61 -0.16
C PHE A 68 -10.30 3.29 0.35
N ASN A 69 -11.23 2.67 -0.38
CA ASN A 69 -11.73 1.35 -0.02
C ASN A 69 -10.75 0.28 -0.51
N GLU A 70 -10.19 -0.46 0.45
CA GLU A 70 -9.35 -1.62 0.21
C GLU A 70 -10.16 -2.90 0.43
N SER A 71 -10.03 -3.85 -0.48
CA SER A 71 -10.74 -5.13 -0.40
C SER A 71 -9.81 -6.30 -0.55
N ILE A 72 -10.03 -7.34 0.24
CA ILE A 72 -9.34 -8.62 0.10
C ILE A 72 -10.36 -9.75 0.05
N THR A 73 -9.97 -10.82 -0.61
CA THR A 73 -10.70 -12.08 -0.64
C THR A 73 -9.92 -13.15 0.11
N ILE A 74 -10.51 -13.71 1.15
CA ILE A 74 -9.99 -14.91 1.83
C ILE A 74 -10.78 -16.11 1.33
N HIS A 75 -10.07 -17.07 0.77
CA HIS A 75 -10.63 -18.32 0.24
C HIS A 75 -10.59 -19.39 1.32
N ARG A 76 -11.72 -20.06 1.53
CA ARG A 76 -11.79 -21.26 2.35
C ARG A 76 -12.21 -22.43 1.49
N ARG A 77 -11.41 -23.49 1.53
CA ARG A 77 -11.72 -24.81 0.96
C ARG A 77 -11.94 -25.82 2.10
N GLY A 78 -13.04 -26.56 2.03
CA GLY A 78 -13.54 -27.43 3.11
C GLY A 78 -14.70 -26.79 3.85
N ALA A 79 -15.29 -27.50 4.79
CA ALA A 79 -16.41 -27.03 5.60
C ALA A 79 -16.06 -25.74 6.36
N LEU A 80 -17.05 -24.85 6.54
CA LEU A 80 -16.91 -23.61 7.27
C LEU A 80 -17.95 -23.53 8.40
N ASP A 81 -17.48 -23.37 9.63
CA ASP A 81 -18.30 -22.98 10.77
C ASP A 81 -18.50 -21.46 10.76
N VAL A 82 -19.68 -21.02 10.33
CA VAL A 82 -20.04 -19.58 10.26
C VAL A 82 -20.02 -18.94 11.63
N GLY A 83 -20.41 -19.66 12.68
CA GLY A 83 -20.38 -19.17 14.06
C GLY A 83 -18.94 -18.94 14.56
N ALA A 84 -18.02 -19.88 14.25
CA ALA A 84 -16.60 -19.69 14.56
C ALA A 84 -16.00 -18.50 13.78
N LEU A 85 -16.33 -18.34 12.49
CA LEU A 85 -15.90 -17.20 11.70
C LEU A 85 -16.38 -15.88 12.29
N GLN A 86 -17.67 -15.79 12.69
CA GLN A 86 -18.23 -14.59 13.29
C GLN A 86 -17.57 -14.26 14.64
N ARG A 87 -17.35 -15.26 15.49
CA ARG A 87 -16.60 -15.07 16.74
C ARG A 87 -15.18 -14.58 16.48
N SER A 88 -14.51 -15.12 15.46
CA SER A 88 -13.15 -14.70 15.10
C SER A 88 -13.08 -13.23 14.67
N LEU A 89 -14.01 -12.79 13.83
CA LEU A 89 -14.09 -11.38 13.41
C LEU A 89 -14.45 -10.47 14.60
N THR A 90 -15.37 -10.89 15.46
CA THR A 90 -15.73 -10.16 16.68
C THR A 90 -14.51 -9.98 17.58
N GLU A 91 -13.73 -11.04 17.75
CA GLU A 91 -12.53 -11.01 18.58
C GLU A 91 -11.44 -10.09 17.98
N ILE A 92 -11.23 -10.09 16.66
CA ILE A 92 -10.29 -9.17 16.01
C ILE A 92 -10.71 -7.71 16.20
N VAL A 93 -12.00 -7.39 16.04
CA VAL A 93 -12.53 -6.03 16.27
C VAL A 93 -12.41 -5.63 17.75
N ARG A 94 -12.63 -6.56 18.68
CA ARG A 94 -12.40 -6.32 20.11
C ARG A 94 -10.93 -6.00 20.40
N ARG A 95 -10.06 -6.79 19.84
CA ARG A 95 -8.60 -6.80 20.07
C ARG A 95 -7.90 -5.56 19.52
N HIS A 96 -8.31 -5.07 18.36
CA HIS A 96 -7.70 -3.94 17.66
C HIS A 96 -8.62 -2.72 17.69
N GLU A 97 -8.30 -1.75 18.53
CA GLU A 97 -9.08 -0.52 18.70
C GLU A 97 -9.32 0.23 17.38
N VAL A 98 -8.35 0.24 16.48
CA VAL A 98 -8.45 0.95 15.20
C VAL A 98 -9.61 0.46 14.32
N TRP A 99 -10.04 -0.79 14.46
CA TRP A 99 -11.19 -1.33 13.70
C TRP A 99 -12.56 -0.99 14.28
N ARG A 100 -12.58 -0.35 15.44
CA ARG A 100 -13.77 0.23 16.08
C ARG A 100 -13.59 1.71 16.38
N THR A 101 -12.79 2.38 15.53
CA THR A 101 -12.47 3.79 15.61
C THR A 101 -13.20 4.57 14.53
N THR A 102 -13.70 5.75 14.89
CA THR A 102 -14.22 6.78 13.99
C THR A 102 -13.40 8.06 14.13
N PHE A 103 -13.68 9.07 13.32
CA PHE A 103 -12.88 10.29 13.26
C PHE A 103 -13.77 11.52 13.37
N GLU A 104 -13.43 12.44 14.28
CA GLU A 104 -14.19 13.67 14.51
C GLU A 104 -13.26 14.89 14.63
N ILE A 105 -13.82 16.07 14.35
CA ILE A 105 -13.14 17.34 14.58
C ILE A 105 -13.47 17.83 15.99
N LEU A 106 -12.45 17.97 16.83
CA LEU A 106 -12.53 18.55 18.16
C LEU A 106 -11.65 19.82 18.19
N ASN A 107 -12.26 20.96 18.50
CA ASN A 107 -11.54 22.25 18.55
C ASN A 107 -10.75 22.57 17.25
N GLY A 108 -11.31 22.22 16.08
CA GLY A 108 -10.70 22.47 14.78
C GLY A 108 -9.60 21.49 14.36
N GLN A 109 -9.34 20.44 15.15
CA GLN A 109 -8.37 19.40 14.85
C GLN A 109 -9.05 18.03 14.76
N PRO A 110 -8.60 17.13 13.86
CA PRO A 110 -9.12 15.78 13.77
C PRO A 110 -8.58 14.87 14.88
N PHE A 111 -9.44 14.02 15.41
CA PHE A 111 -9.12 13.02 16.43
C PHE A 111 -9.77 11.68 16.14
N GLN A 112 -9.15 10.63 16.64
CA GLN A 112 -9.66 9.27 16.67
C GLN A 112 -10.59 9.09 17.87
N ILE A 113 -11.79 8.55 17.65
CA ILE A 113 -12.76 8.20 18.68
C ILE A 113 -12.88 6.68 18.73
N VAL A 114 -12.35 6.09 19.79
CA VAL A 114 -12.39 4.63 19.99
C VAL A 114 -13.70 4.24 20.66
N HIS A 115 -14.50 3.40 20.00
CA HIS A 115 -15.78 2.91 20.51
C HIS A 115 -15.61 1.63 21.33
N PRO A 116 -16.59 1.27 22.18
CA PRO A 116 -16.63 -0.04 22.82
C PRO A 116 -16.63 -1.17 21.81
N ALA A 117 -16.07 -2.32 22.18
CA ALA A 117 -16.11 -3.51 21.34
C ALA A 117 -17.57 -3.97 21.16
N PRO A 118 -17.99 -4.37 19.95
CA PRO A 118 -19.32 -4.93 19.74
C PRO A 118 -19.41 -6.32 20.38
N GLU A 119 -20.59 -6.69 20.87
CA GLU A 119 -20.84 -8.05 21.34
C GLU A 119 -20.71 -9.07 20.21
N VAL A 120 -21.19 -8.70 19.02
CA VAL A 120 -21.12 -9.51 17.81
C VAL A 120 -20.85 -8.61 16.62
N PHE A 121 -19.81 -8.90 15.85
CA PHE A 121 -19.54 -8.21 14.59
C PHE A 121 -20.44 -8.77 13.48
N PRO A 122 -21.20 -7.94 12.74
CA PRO A 122 -22.12 -8.41 11.72
C PRO A 122 -21.41 -8.92 10.47
N ILE A 123 -21.86 -10.06 9.94
CA ILE A 123 -21.42 -10.63 8.65
C ILE A 123 -22.62 -10.75 7.75
N SER A 124 -22.56 -10.18 6.55
CA SER A 124 -23.58 -10.42 5.51
C SER A 124 -23.27 -11.74 4.81
N THR A 125 -24.24 -12.66 4.75
CA THR A 125 -24.05 -13.98 4.14
C THR A 125 -24.91 -14.13 2.91
N TYR A 126 -24.32 -14.67 1.83
CA TYR A 126 -24.99 -14.95 0.55
C TYR A 126 -24.73 -16.41 0.14
N ASP A 127 -25.76 -17.09 -0.29
CA ASP A 127 -25.69 -18.47 -0.79
C ASP A 127 -25.82 -18.51 -2.31
N LEU A 128 -24.75 -18.95 -2.96
CA LEU A 128 -24.68 -19.15 -4.41
C LEU A 128 -24.67 -20.64 -4.80
N SER A 129 -24.98 -21.56 -3.87
CA SER A 129 -24.96 -23.02 -4.12
C SER A 129 -25.83 -23.41 -5.30
N THR A 130 -26.96 -22.74 -5.50
CA THR A 130 -27.93 -22.99 -6.60
C THR A 130 -27.59 -22.28 -7.92
N VAL A 131 -26.58 -21.38 -7.91
CA VAL A 131 -26.12 -20.69 -9.12
C VAL A 131 -25.33 -21.67 -10.00
N PRO A 132 -25.49 -21.66 -11.34
CA PRO A 132 -24.68 -22.48 -12.24
C PRO A 132 -23.19 -22.30 -12.01
N GLU A 133 -22.42 -23.39 -11.99
CA GLU A 133 -20.98 -23.39 -11.64
C GLU A 133 -20.18 -22.36 -12.43
N SER A 134 -20.42 -22.25 -13.74
CA SER A 134 -19.75 -21.28 -14.62
C SER A 134 -20.00 -19.80 -14.28
N ARG A 135 -20.97 -19.49 -13.40
CA ARG A 135 -21.35 -18.13 -13.02
C ARG A 135 -21.06 -17.81 -11.55
N LYS A 136 -20.74 -18.80 -10.71
CA LYS A 136 -20.57 -18.62 -9.26
C LYS A 136 -19.49 -17.59 -8.91
N GLU A 137 -18.29 -17.73 -9.47
CA GLU A 137 -17.18 -16.82 -9.16
C GLU A 137 -17.48 -15.38 -9.67
N ALA A 138 -18.06 -15.26 -10.87
CA ALA A 138 -18.45 -13.94 -11.40
C ALA A 138 -19.51 -13.25 -10.52
N GLU A 139 -20.48 -14.01 -10.03
CA GLU A 139 -21.53 -13.48 -9.14
C GLU A 139 -20.98 -13.14 -7.76
N ALA A 140 -20.09 -13.97 -7.22
CA ALA A 140 -19.38 -13.67 -5.98
C ALA A 140 -18.57 -12.37 -6.07
N LEU A 141 -17.82 -12.19 -7.16
CA LEU A 141 -17.04 -10.98 -7.43
C LEU A 141 -17.94 -9.76 -7.63
N ARG A 142 -19.08 -9.91 -8.31
CA ARG A 142 -20.09 -8.85 -8.47
C ARG A 142 -20.58 -8.35 -7.10
N LEU A 143 -20.96 -9.27 -6.22
CA LEU A 143 -21.42 -8.96 -4.86
C LEU A 143 -20.31 -8.29 -4.01
N ALA A 144 -19.07 -8.74 -4.14
CA ALA A 144 -17.94 -8.14 -3.47
C ALA A 144 -17.67 -6.70 -3.96
N SER A 145 -17.70 -6.49 -5.29
CA SER A 145 -17.50 -5.18 -5.90
C SER A 145 -18.62 -4.19 -5.57
N GLU A 146 -19.86 -4.65 -5.42
CA GLU A 146 -20.96 -3.82 -4.90
C GLU A 146 -20.62 -3.29 -3.48
N GLN A 147 -20.17 -4.17 -2.57
CA GLN A 147 -19.75 -3.75 -1.22
C GLN A 147 -18.56 -2.79 -1.27
N ALA A 148 -17.60 -3.04 -2.14
CA ALA A 148 -16.41 -2.20 -2.26
C ALA A 148 -16.70 -0.80 -2.80
N ARG A 149 -17.77 -0.64 -3.60
CA ARG A 149 -18.22 0.65 -4.13
C ARG A 149 -19.03 1.49 -3.15
N GLU A 150 -19.46 0.92 -2.04
CA GLU A 150 -20.15 1.68 -0.99
C GLU A 150 -19.15 2.52 -0.20
N GLY A 151 -19.29 3.84 -0.19
CA GLY A 151 -18.47 4.76 0.61
C GLY A 151 -18.58 4.47 2.11
N PHE A 152 -17.51 4.76 2.84
CA PHE A 152 -17.52 4.77 4.29
C PHE A 152 -17.78 6.19 4.82
N ASN A 153 -18.41 6.29 5.98
CA ASN A 153 -18.52 7.54 6.71
C ASN A 153 -17.56 7.52 7.89
N LEU A 154 -16.50 8.32 7.84
CA LEU A 154 -15.45 8.34 8.85
C LEU A 154 -15.97 8.75 10.24
N LYS A 155 -17.08 9.52 10.32
CA LYS A 155 -17.65 9.98 11.61
C LYS A 155 -18.51 8.93 12.30
N THR A 156 -19.20 8.10 11.53
CA THR A 156 -20.17 7.16 12.11
C THR A 156 -19.70 5.72 12.08
N GLY A 157 -18.79 5.35 11.19
CA GLY A 157 -18.35 3.97 10.99
C GLY A 157 -19.54 3.00 10.70
N PRO A 158 -19.34 1.69 10.87
CA PRO A 158 -18.04 1.04 10.98
C PRO A 158 -17.22 1.19 9.69
N LEU A 159 -15.88 1.19 9.79
CA LEU A 159 -14.97 1.36 8.65
C LEU A 159 -14.47 0.02 8.07
N LEU A 160 -15.14 -1.04 8.43
CA LEU A 160 -14.95 -2.41 7.97
C LEU A 160 -16.31 -3.03 7.66
N ARG A 161 -16.42 -3.74 6.53
CA ARG A 161 -17.56 -4.58 6.17
C ARG A 161 -17.06 -5.95 5.77
N VAL A 162 -17.75 -7.00 6.19
CA VAL A 162 -17.42 -8.37 5.82
C VAL A 162 -18.62 -9.05 5.20
N ARG A 163 -18.38 -9.72 4.08
CA ARG A 163 -19.36 -10.52 3.33
C ARG A 163 -18.85 -11.94 3.18
N LEU A 164 -19.64 -12.90 3.64
CA LEU A 164 -19.41 -14.33 3.42
C LEU A 164 -20.25 -14.78 2.23
N ILE A 165 -19.60 -15.43 1.27
CA ILE A 165 -20.27 -16.04 0.13
C ILE A 165 -20.02 -17.54 0.15
N HIS A 166 -21.10 -18.30 0.21
CA HIS A 166 -21.13 -19.73 0.13
C HIS A 166 -21.30 -20.14 -1.35
N LEU A 167 -20.28 -20.74 -1.95
CA LEU A 167 -20.31 -21.23 -3.33
C LEU A 167 -20.85 -22.66 -3.41
N ASP A 168 -20.45 -23.51 -2.49
CA ASP A 168 -20.92 -24.87 -2.23
C ASP A 168 -20.40 -25.33 -0.85
N ASP A 169 -20.69 -26.58 -0.47
CA ASP A 169 -20.35 -27.15 0.85
C ASP A 169 -18.85 -27.12 1.19
N THR A 170 -17.99 -26.91 0.19
CA THR A 170 -16.54 -26.98 0.31
C THR A 170 -15.81 -25.70 -0.11
N ARG A 171 -16.51 -24.72 -0.69
CA ARG A 171 -15.89 -23.49 -1.19
C ARG A 171 -16.62 -22.25 -0.68
N HIS A 172 -15.87 -21.43 0.03
CA HIS A 172 -16.38 -20.17 0.58
C HIS A 172 -15.45 -19.01 0.25
N ARG A 173 -16.00 -17.80 0.16
CA ARG A 173 -15.26 -16.55 -0.03
C ARG A 173 -15.63 -15.60 1.09
N VAL A 174 -14.64 -15.11 1.82
CA VAL A 174 -14.81 -14.05 2.81
C VAL A 174 -14.23 -12.77 2.20
N TYR A 175 -15.09 -11.85 1.82
CA TYR A 175 -14.71 -10.54 1.32
C TYR A 175 -14.72 -9.54 2.46
N ALA A 176 -13.56 -8.95 2.75
CA ALA A 176 -13.43 -7.87 3.71
C ALA A 176 -13.09 -6.58 2.97
N THR A 177 -13.96 -5.57 3.11
CA THR A 177 -13.74 -4.22 2.58
C THR A 177 -13.52 -3.28 3.75
N MET A 178 -12.43 -2.52 3.71
CA MET A 178 -11.96 -1.65 4.79
C MET A 178 -11.58 -0.29 4.22
N HIS A 179 -11.79 0.76 5.01
CA HIS A 179 -11.24 2.07 4.67
C HIS A 179 -9.74 2.12 4.97
N GLN A 180 -8.92 2.65 4.06
CA GLN A 180 -7.46 2.68 4.18
C GLN A 180 -6.97 3.41 5.45
N ILE A 181 -7.76 4.32 6.02
CA ILE A 181 -7.42 5.04 7.25
C ILE A 181 -7.23 4.13 8.48
N ILE A 182 -7.75 2.90 8.41
CA ILE A 182 -7.67 1.89 9.49
C ILE A 182 -6.82 0.67 9.13
N VAL A 183 -6.23 0.61 7.93
CA VAL A 183 -5.45 -0.53 7.44
C VAL A 183 -4.30 -0.09 6.52
N ASP A 184 -3.32 -0.96 6.39
CA ASP A 184 -2.25 -0.92 5.39
C ASP A 184 -2.01 -2.30 4.79
N GLY A 185 -1.07 -2.43 3.86
CA GLY A 185 -0.75 -3.70 3.24
C GLY A 185 -0.30 -4.78 4.23
N VAL A 186 0.46 -4.44 5.29
CA VAL A 186 0.86 -5.43 6.33
C VAL A 186 -0.37 -5.90 7.11
N SER A 187 -1.26 -4.98 7.47
CA SER A 187 -2.54 -5.30 8.11
C SER A 187 -3.35 -6.29 7.29
N VAL A 188 -3.50 -6.02 5.99
CA VAL A 188 -4.37 -6.75 5.07
C VAL A 188 -3.76 -8.10 4.65
N PHE A 189 -2.44 -8.16 4.41
CA PHE A 189 -1.81 -9.36 3.86
C PHE A 189 -1.22 -10.28 4.93
N ARG A 190 -0.94 -9.78 6.13
CA ARG A 190 -0.21 -10.55 7.14
C ARG A 190 -0.93 -10.63 8.49
N VAL A 191 -1.36 -9.50 9.07
CA VAL A 191 -1.90 -9.50 10.43
C VAL A 191 -3.31 -10.07 10.45
N PHE A 192 -4.23 -9.44 9.71
CA PHE A 192 -5.65 -9.84 9.71
C PHE A 192 -5.89 -11.29 9.31
N PRO A 193 -5.38 -11.80 8.17
CA PRO A 193 -5.67 -13.18 7.76
C PRO A 193 -5.08 -14.20 8.74
N VAL A 194 -3.88 -13.94 9.27
CA VAL A 194 -3.24 -14.84 10.24
C VAL A 194 -4.04 -14.89 11.55
N GLU A 195 -4.48 -13.76 12.08
CA GLU A 195 -5.33 -13.74 13.28
C GLU A 195 -6.69 -14.38 13.03
N LEU A 196 -7.33 -14.09 11.89
CA LEU A 196 -8.61 -14.67 11.53
C LEU A 196 -8.56 -16.20 11.51
N ILE A 197 -7.54 -16.75 10.87
CA ILE A 197 -7.38 -18.20 10.75
C ILE A 197 -7.09 -18.85 12.12
N LYS A 198 -6.18 -18.26 12.91
CA LYS A 198 -5.87 -18.78 14.25
C LYS A 198 -7.07 -18.76 15.20
N PHE A 199 -7.85 -17.66 15.19
CA PHE A 199 -9.07 -17.61 15.98
C PHE A 199 -10.13 -18.57 15.48
N TYR A 200 -10.29 -18.67 14.15
CA TYR A 200 -11.22 -19.63 13.57
C TYR A 200 -10.89 -21.07 13.95
N GLU A 201 -9.63 -21.48 13.85
CA GLU A 201 -9.19 -22.80 14.24
C GLU A 201 -9.47 -23.09 15.72
N ALA A 202 -9.16 -22.15 16.62
CA ALA A 202 -9.45 -22.30 18.04
C ALA A 202 -10.96 -22.38 18.31
N PHE A 203 -11.74 -21.46 17.77
CA PHE A 203 -13.18 -21.37 18.03
C PHE A 203 -13.99 -22.49 17.38
N SER A 204 -13.55 -23.04 16.26
CA SER A 204 -14.21 -24.17 15.59
C SER A 204 -14.18 -25.46 16.41
N ILE A 205 -13.21 -25.58 17.32
CA ILE A 205 -13.08 -26.72 18.25
C ILE A 205 -13.45 -26.36 19.69
N GLY A 206 -14.07 -25.18 19.91
CA GLY A 206 -14.54 -24.74 21.22
C GLY A 206 -13.46 -24.25 22.19
N HIS A 207 -12.25 -23.96 21.70
CA HIS A 207 -11.15 -23.44 22.52
C HIS A 207 -11.24 -21.90 22.64
N PRO A 208 -10.70 -21.30 23.71
CA PRO A 208 -10.58 -19.84 23.83
C PRO A 208 -9.57 -19.28 22.85
N SER A 209 -9.51 -17.93 22.75
CA SER A 209 -8.50 -17.22 21.95
C SER A 209 -7.08 -17.72 22.25
N ALA A 210 -6.32 -17.99 21.16
CA ALA A 210 -4.96 -18.53 21.26
C ALA A 210 -3.88 -17.42 21.20
N LEU A 211 -4.24 -16.16 20.99
CA LEU A 211 -3.28 -15.08 20.81
C LEU A 211 -3.21 -14.18 22.06
N PRO A 212 -1.99 -13.78 22.49
CA PRO A 212 -1.83 -12.83 23.58
C PRO A 212 -2.37 -11.45 23.16
N GLU A 213 -2.85 -10.67 24.11
CA GLU A 213 -3.29 -9.28 23.85
C GLU A 213 -2.12 -8.44 23.30
N PRO A 214 -2.37 -7.46 22.40
CA PRO A 214 -1.34 -6.53 21.95
C PRO A 214 -0.82 -5.71 23.14
N ASP A 215 0.50 -5.53 23.22
CA ASP A 215 1.13 -4.70 24.27
C ASP A 215 0.71 -3.23 24.14
N ILE A 216 0.50 -2.77 22.92
CA ILE A 216 0.08 -1.41 22.57
C ILE A 216 -1.03 -1.45 21.54
N GLN A 217 -1.70 -0.33 21.32
CA GLN A 217 -2.73 -0.13 20.32
C GLN A 217 -2.28 0.90 19.27
N TYR A 218 -2.97 0.95 18.13
CA TYR A 218 -2.65 1.93 17.08
C TYR A 218 -2.72 3.39 17.58
N GLY A 219 -3.66 3.70 18.47
CA GLY A 219 -3.76 5.01 19.09
C GLY A 219 -2.55 5.36 19.96
N ASP A 220 -1.89 4.36 20.56
CA ASP A 220 -0.64 4.55 21.32
C ASP A 220 0.49 4.94 20.40
N PHE A 221 0.61 4.26 19.24
CA PHE A 221 1.55 4.62 18.18
C PHE A 221 1.31 6.04 17.66
N ALA A 222 0.06 6.40 17.34
CA ALA A 222 -0.27 7.74 16.84
C ALA A 222 0.09 8.84 17.84
N SER A 223 -0.19 8.62 19.13
CA SER A 223 0.16 9.53 20.22
C SER A 223 1.67 9.67 20.40
N TRP A 224 2.38 8.54 20.36
CA TRP A 224 3.84 8.51 20.40
C TRP A 224 4.45 9.24 19.20
N GLN A 225 3.97 8.94 17.96
CA GLN A 225 4.45 9.56 16.73
C GLN A 225 4.29 11.08 16.77
N LYS A 226 3.13 11.57 17.25
CA LYS A 226 2.87 13.00 17.39
C LYS A 226 3.82 13.68 18.38
N GLY A 227 4.14 13.00 19.49
CA GLY A 227 5.09 13.49 20.49
C GLY A 227 6.55 13.43 20.05
N PHE A 228 6.90 12.37 19.28
CA PHE A 228 8.26 12.17 18.77
C PHE A 228 8.59 13.11 17.59
N LEU A 229 7.66 13.35 16.69
CA LEU A 229 7.84 14.23 15.54
C LEU A 229 7.77 15.70 15.96
N GLY A 230 8.80 16.13 16.69
CA GLY A 230 9.01 17.54 17.03
C GLY A 230 9.21 18.38 15.76
N GLN A 231 8.97 19.68 15.89
CA GLN A 231 9.04 20.64 14.77
C GLN A 231 10.42 20.62 14.08
N GLU A 232 11.48 20.39 14.82
CA GLU A 232 12.86 20.31 14.31
C GLU A 232 13.07 19.11 13.36
N ILE A 233 12.61 17.92 13.73
CA ILE A 233 12.72 16.71 12.91
C ILE A 233 11.93 16.88 11.61
N LEU A 234 10.71 17.40 11.72
CA LEU A 234 9.86 17.65 10.54
C LEU A 234 10.49 18.68 9.59
N GLU A 235 11.10 19.76 10.13
CA GLU A 235 11.79 20.77 9.29
C GLU A 235 13.04 20.20 8.64
N GLN A 236 13.84 19.39 9.30
CA GLN A 236 14.99 18.72 8.70
C GLN A 236 14.56 17.83 7.52
N GLN A 237 13.52 17.03 7.70
CA GLN A 237 12.99 16.18 6.63
C GLN A 237 12.33 17.00 5.50
N LEU A 238 11.63 18.09 5.82
CA LEU A 238 11.08 19.00 4.80
C LEU A 238 12.19 19.65 3.98
N ASN A 239 13.33 20.01 4.58
CA ASN A 239 14.46 20.54 3.84
C ASN A 239 15.03 19.54 2.84
N TYR A 240 15.14 18.26 3.23
CA TYR A 240 15.49 17.18 2.29
C TYR A 240 14.55 17.16 1.08
N TRP A 241 13.23 17.24 1.31
CA TRP A 241 12.25 17.22 0.23
C TRP A 241 12.32 18.48 -0.65
N ARG A 242 12.51 19.66 -0.06
CA ARG A 242 12.69 20.92 -0.81
C ARG A 242 13.92 20.85 -1.74
N GLU A 243 15.00 20.27 -1.27
CA GLU A 243 16.22 20.08 -2.09
C GLU A 243 15.99 19.09 -3.23
N ARG A 244 15.42 17.92 -2.93
CA ARG A 244 15.19 16.87 -3.93
C ARG A 244 14.15 17.26 -4.99
N LEU A 245 13.17 18.04 -4.62
CA LEU A 245 12.10 18.52 -5.48
C LEU A 245 12.34 19.97 -5.95
N SER A 246 13.56 20.47 -5.85
CA SER A 246 13.92 21.84 -6.24
C SER A 246 13.83 22.06 -7.76
N GLY A 247 13.63 23.32 -8.16
CA GLY A 247 13.54 23.74 -9.56
C GLY A 247 12.15 23.46 -10.16
N GLN A 248 12.10 23.45 -11.49
CA GLN A 248 10.85 23.14 -12.18
C GLN A 248 10.51 21.67 -12.00
N LEU A 249 9.32 21.38 -11.50
CA LEU A 249 8.83 20.02 -11.35
C LEU A 249 8.28 19.50 -12.69
N PRO A 250 8.67 18.29 -13.11
CA PRO A 250 8.12 17.68 -14.32
C PRO A 250 6.66 17.29 -14.09
N VAL A 251 5.85 17.46 -15.14
CA VAL A 251 4.51 16.87 -15.22
C VAL A 251 4.60 15.73 -16.23
N LEU A 252 4.26 14.53 -15.84
CA LEU A 252 4.36 13.37 -16.70
C LEU A 252 3.39 13.46 -17.88
N GLN A 253 3.94 13.42 -19.10
CA GLN A 253 3.21 13.59 -20.37
C GLN A 253 3.17 12.25 -21.11
N TRP A 254 2.42 11.32 -20.61
CA TRP A 254 2.27 10.04 -21.31
C TRP A 254 1.10 10.05 -22.31
N PRO A 255 1.19 9.20 -23.34
CA PRO A 255 0.10 9.08 -24.30
C PRO A 255 -1.15 8.54 -23.58
N ARG A 256 -2.26 9.18 -23.85
CA ARG A 256 -3.58 8.83 -23.33
C ARG A 256 -4.47 8.40 -24.49
N ASP A 257 -5.27 7.36 -24.29
CA ASP A 257 -6.23 6.90 -25.31
C ASP A 257 -7.36 7.90 -25.51
N ARG A 258 -7.60 8.77 -24.50
CA ARG A 258 -8.65 9.78 -24.52
C ARG A 258 -8.07 11.15 -24.24
N PRO A 259 -8.68 12.22 -24.80
CA PRO A 259 -8.24 13.59 -24.58
C PRO A 259 -8.30 13.96 -23.09
N ASP A 260 -7.47 14.93 -22.72
CA ASP A 260 -7.39 15.42 -21.34
C ASP A 260 -8.76 15.81 -20.79
N ILE A 261 -9.09 15.25 -19.62
CA ILE A 261 -10.25 15.67 -18.87
C ILE A 261 -9.85 16.91 -18.08
N ALA A 262 -10.66 17.95 -18.18
CA ALA A 262 -10.39 19.24 -17.51
C ALA A 262 -10.39 19.11 -15.97
N VAL A 263 -11.04 18.08 -15.42
CA VAL A 263 -11.14 17.79 -13.97
C VAL A 263 -10.81 16.32 -13.75
N GLN A 264 -9.96 16.03 -12.76
CA GLN A 264 -9.66 14.65 -12.36
C GLN A 264 -10.96 13.94 -11.93
N SER A 265 -11.29 12.83 -12.57
CA SER A 265 -12.54 12.11 -12.33
C SER A 265 -12.50 11.20 -11.12
N TYR A 266 -11.31 10.80 -10.67
CA TYR A 266 -11.06 9.77 -9.64
C TYR A 266 -11.75 8.42 -9.92
N ARG A 267 -12.25 8.21 -11.13
CA ARG A 267 -12.75 6.89 -11.54
C ARG A 267 -11.59 5.91 -11.65
N GLY A 268 -11.82 4.68 -11.20
CA GLY A 268 -10.82 3.62 -11.20
C GLY A 268 -11.36 2.32 -11.77
N SER A 269 -10.49 1.63 -12.51
CA SER A 269 -10.66 0.23 -12.88
C SER A 269 -9.35 -0.52 -12.61
N ILE A 270 -9.39 -1.85 -12.65
CA ILE A 270 -8.25 -2.71 -12.33
C ILE A 270 -7.96 -3.61 -13.53
N ALA A 271 -6.67 -3.68 -13.91
CA ALA A 271 -6.12 -4.68 -14.81
C ALA A 271 -5.20 -5.61 -14.00
N PRO A 272 -5.64 -6.84 -13.65
CA PRO A 272 -4.79 -7.82 -12.99
C PRO A 272 -3.84 -8.47 -13.99
N GLY A 273 -2.69 -8.93 -13.50
CA GLY A 273 -1.74 -9.66 -14.30
C GLY A 273 -0.79 -10.49 -13.44
N GLU A 274 -0.01 -11.32 -14.11
CA GLU A 274 1.01 -12.15 -13.47
C GLU A 274 2.24 -12.31 -14.37
N TRP A 275 3.39 -12.34 -13.75
CA TRP A 275 4.64 -12.72 -14.39
C TRP A 275 5.13 -14.04 -13.80
N PRO A 276 5.55 -14.99 -14.64
CA PRO A 276 5.94 -16.33 -14.20
C PRO A 276 7.16 -16.28 -13.27
N LYS A 277 7.31 -17.33 -12.47
CA LYS A 277 8.40 -17.50 -11.49
C LYS A 277 9.79 -17.26 -12.08
N ALA A 278 10.02 -17.67 -13.32
CA ALA A 278 11.29 -17.47 -14.01
C ALA A 278 11.68 -15.98 -14.14
N VAL A 279 10.70 -15.08 -14.32
CA VAL A 279 10.96 -13.62 -14.33
C VAL A 279 11.36 -13.16 -12.94
N ALA A 280 10.60 -13.55 -11.89
CA ALA A 280 10.92 -13.19 -10.52
C ALA A 280 12.31 -13.67 -10.10
N GLU A 281 12.71 -14.87 -10.50
CA GLU A 281 14.04 -15.43 -10.23
C GLU A 281 15.17 -14.63 -10.90
N LYS A 282 15.02 -14.26 -12.17
CA LYS A 282 15.99 -13.38 -12.87
C LYS A 282 16.12 -12.02 -12.17
N LEU A 283 15.00 -11.39 -11.79
CA LEU A 283 15.05 -10.12 -11.07
C LEU A 283 15.73 -10.27 -9.71
N ARG A 284 15.57 -11.42 -9.04
CA ARG A 284 16.26 -11.73 -7.80
C ARG A 284 17.77 -11.94 -7.98
N GLU A 285 18.22 -12.41 -9.14
CA GLU A 285 19.64 -12.45 -9.51
C GLU A 285 20.21 -11.03 -9.58
N VAL A 286 19.56 -10.14 -10.31
CA VAL A 286 19.93 -8.72 -10.35
C VAL A 286 19.99 -8.10 -8.95
N CYS A 287 19.03 -8.41 -8.07
CA CYS A 287 19.03 -7.92 -6.69
C CYS A 287 20.32 -8.31 -5.94
N ARG A 288 20.78 -9.56 -6.11
CA ARG A 288 22.00 -10.06 -5.47
C ARG A 288 23.25 -9.43 -6.07
N ASP A 289 23.35 -9.38 -7.40
CA ASP A 289 24.53 -8.92 -8.12
C ASP A 289 24.76 -7.42 -7.93
N GLU A 290 23.67 -6.63 -7.92
CA GLU A 290 23.70 -5.17 -7.79
C GLU A 290 23.51 -4.68 -6.34
N SER A 291 23.27 -5.59 -5.39
CA SER A 291 23.00 -5.27 -3.98
C SER A 291 21.83 -4.28 -3.80
N VAL A 292 20.73 -4.53 -4.50
CA VAL A 292 19.49 -3.72 -4.45
C VAL A 292 18.28 -4.57 -4.09
N SER A 293 17.19 -3.94 -3.63
CA SER A 293 15.94 -4.65 -3.34
C SER A 293 15.15 -4.94 -4.63
N LEU A 294 14.26 -5.94 -4.56
CA LEU A 294 13.32 -6.22 -5.67
C LEU A 294 12.47 -4.99 -6.02
N PHE A 295 12.05 -4.20 -5.01
CA PHE A 295 11.35 -2.95 -5.26
C PHE A 295 12.19 -1.96 -6.09
N MET A 296 13.48 -1.81 -5.80
CA MET A 296 14.37 -0.91 -6.55
C MET A 296 14.53 -1.37 -8.00
N VAL A 297 14.61 -2.67 -8.26
CA VAL A 297 14.68 -3.23 -9.63
C VAL A 297 13.37 -2.95 -10.38
N LEU A 298 12.22 -3.23 -9.76
CA LEU A 298 10.90 -2.97 -10.36
C LEU A 298 10.67 -1.48 -10.60
N LEU A 299 11.06 -0.63 -9.65
CA LEU A 299 11.00 0.83 -9.77
C LEU A 299 11.87 1.34 -10.93
N ALA A 300 13.11 0.86 -11.06
CA ALA A 300 13.98 1.25 -12.16
C ALA A 300 13.37 0.88 -13.53
N GLY A 301 12.83 -0.33 -13.68
CA GLY A 301 12.10 -0.73 -14.89
C GLY A 301 10.88 0.16 -15.16
N PHE A 302 10.11 0.49 -14.12
CA PHE A 302 8.95 1.37 -14.25
C PHE A 302 9.34 2.80 -14.65
N VAL A 303 10.44 3.33 -14.14
CA VAL A 303 10.98 4.63 -14.53
C VAL A 303 11.41 4.62 -16.01
N ILE A 304 12.06 3.54 -16.49
CA ILE A 304 12.41 3.40 -17.92
C ILE A 304 11.15 3.35 -18.79
N LEU A 305 10.14 2.59 -18.36
CA LEU A 305 8.86 2.53 -19.07
C LEU A 305 8.27 3.92 -19.24
N LEU A 306 8.17 4.68 -18.14
CA LEU A 306 7.63 6.04 -18.16
C LEU A 306 8.47 6.99 -19.00
N HIS A 307 9.83 6.88 -18.95
CA HIS A 307 10.74 7.63 -19.80
C HIS A 307 10.47 7.36 -21.29
N HIS A 308 10.28 6.09 -21.66
CA HIS A 308 9.99 5.72 -23.05
C HIS A 308 8.62 6.23 -23.52
N TYR A 309 7.58 6.08 -22.71
CA TYR A 309 6.23 6.48 -23.06
C TYR A 309 6.03 8.01 -23.08
N ALA A 310 6.61 8.72 -22.12
CA ALA A 310 6.49 10.17 -22.02
C ALA A 310 7.54 10.93 -22.82
N ASN A 311 8.61 10.27 -23.27
CA ASN A 311 9.78 10.91 -23.87
C ASN A 311 10.34 12.07 -23.02
N GLN A 312 10.46 11.81 -21.70
CA GLN A 312 10.92 12.78 -20.71
C GLN A 312 12.07 12.19 -19.89
N ASP A 313 13.09 13.02 -19.62
CA ASP A 313 14.30 12.63 -18.87
C ASP A 313 14.21 12.94 -17.37
N ASP A 314 13.29 13.81 -16.95
CA ASP A 314 13.02 14.16 -15.55
C ASP A 314 11.63 13.63 -15.18
N ILE A 315 11.57 12.68 -14.25
CA ILE A 315 10.36 11.94 -13.91
C ILE A 315 10.20 11.88 -12.40
N ILE A 316 8.98 12.12 -11.92
CA ILE A 316 8.59 11.87 -10.53
C ILE A 316 7.59 10.72 -10.50
N VAL A 317 7.93 9.68 -9.73
CA VAL A 317 7.07 8.52 -9.44
C VAL A 317 6.69 8.53 -7.97
N GLY A 318 5.44 8.23 -7.66
CA GLY A 318 4.99 8.03 -6.29
C GLY A 318 5.28 6.62 -5.80
N THR A 319 5.51 6.47 -4.49
CA THR A 319 5.46 5.18 -3.82
C THR A 319 4.86 5.31 -2.42
N LEU A 320 4.58 4.17 -1.79
CA LEU A 320 4.07 4.09 -0.42
C LEU A 320 5.20 3.66 0.51
N ALA A 321 5.65 4.57 1.38
CA ALA A 321 6.66 4.30 2.38
C ALA A 321 6.04 3.80 3.69
N PRO A 322 6.72 2.91 4.44
CA PRO A 322 6.19 2.31 5.66
C PRO A 322 6.44 3.22 6.89
N ALA A 323 5.72 4.33 7.00
CA ALA A 323 5.87 5.34 8.05
C ALA A 323 5.71 4.77 9.48
N GLY A 324 6.77 4.27 10.06
CA GLY A 324 6.85 3.70 11.41
C GLY A 324 6.58 2.20 11.51
N ARG A 325 6.17 1.52 10.43
CA ARG A 325 5.88 0.07 10.42
C ARG A 325 7.12 -0.80 10.67
N GLU A 326 8.31 -0.26 10.52
CA GLU A 326 9.58 -0.93 10.78
C GLU A 326 9.83 -1.25 12.26
N ARG A 327 9.09 -0.62 13.18
CA ARG A 327 9.23 -0.87 14.63
C ARG A 327 8.62 -2.21 15.02
N GLN A 328 9.34 -2.96 15.86
CA GLN A 328 8.91 -4.29 16.30
C GLN A 328 7.56 -4.26 17.03
N GLU A 329 7.32 -3.21 17.82
CA GLU A 329 6.11 -3.07 18.65
C GLU A 329 4.83 -2.97 17.83
N VAL A 330 4.92 -2.50 16.57
CA VAL A 330 3.74 -2.30 15.70
C VAL A 330 3.54 -3.40 14.64
N GLN A 331 4.46 -4.38 14.56
CA GLN A 331 4.40 -5.42 13.53
C GLN A 331 3.11 -6.27 13.57
N THR A 332 2.53 -6.43 14.75
CA THR A 332 1.30 -7.20 14.98
C THR A 332 0.05 -6.34 15.10
N LEU A 333 0.15 -5.02 14.89
CA LEU A 333 -1.01 -4.14 14.95
C LEU A 333 -1.71 -4.04 13.60
N LEU A 334 -3.02 -3.96 13.62
CA LEU A 334 -3.79 -3.42 12.50
C LEU A 334 -3.71 -1.89 12.52
N GLY A 335 -3.67 -1.26 11.34
CA GLY A 335 -3.63 0.20 11.24
C GLY A 335 -3.02 0.68 9.94
N CYS A 336 -3.10 1.97 9.67
CA CYS A 336 -2.50 2.62 8.52
C CYS A 336 -1.13 3.19 8.87
N PHE A 337 -0.06 2.60 8.36
CA PHE A 337 1.32 3.03 8.56
C PHE A 337 1.99 3.44 7.24
N LEU A 338 1.20 3.83 6.23
CA LEU A 338 1.71 4.20 4.92
C LEU A 338 1.75 5.72 4.75
N ASN A 339 2.82 6.22 4.17
CA ASN A 339 2.93 7.60 3.72
C ASN A 339 3.30 7.63 2.24
N SER A 340 2.65 8.49 1.46
CA SER A 340 3.00 8.69 0.06
C SER A 340 4.27 9.51 -0.04
N VAL A 341 5.24 9.07 -0.86
CA VAL A 341 6.49 9.81 -1.06
C VAL A 341 6.84 9.93 -2.54
N PRO A 342 7.34 11.10 -3.00
CA PRO A 342 7.76 11.33 -4.37
C PRO A 342 9.20 10.87 -4.58
N LEU A 343 9.44 10.12 -5.66
CA LEU A 343 10.75 9.64 -6.08
C LEU A 343 11.11 10.29 -7.41
N ARG A 344 12.06 11.22 -7.43
CA ARG A 344 12.50 11.95 -8.63
C ARG A 344 13.72 11.31 -9.25
N PHE A 345 13.62 11.03 -10.54
CA PHE A 345 14.69 10.44 -11.37
C PHE A 345 15.07 11.38 -12.50
N ARG A 346 16.35 11.42 -12.82
CA ARG A 346 16.88 12.11 -13.99
C ARG A 346 17.67 11.12 -14.83
N ILE A 347 17.23 10.89 -16.06
CA ILE A 347 17.76 9.90 -16.97
C ILE A 347 18.67 10.62 -17.98
N ALA A 348 19.94 10.22 -18.01
CA ALA A 348 20.88 10.69 -19.03
C ALA A 348 20.90 9.71 -20.22
N GLN A 349 21.12 10.20 -21.43
CA GLN A 349 21.12 9.38 -22.65
C GLN A 349 22.14 8.23 -22.62
N THR A 350 23.26 8.40 -21.91
CA THR A 350 24.33 7.39 -21.75
C THR A 350 24.15 6.50 -20.51
N MET A 351 23.09 6.72 -19.75
CA MET A 351 22.84 5.98 -18.50
C MET A 351 22.52 4.51 -18.80
N THR A 352 23.15 3.61 -18.06
CA THR A 352 22.88 2.18 -18.10
C THR A 352 21.83 1.79 -17.09
N PHE A 353 21.28 0.58 -17.18
CA PHE A 353 20.38 0.05 -16.14
C PHE A 353 21.09 -0.07 -14.79
N HIS A 354 22.36 -0.46 -14.77
CA HIS A 354 23.20 -0.46 -13.58
C HIS A 354 23.22 0.94 -12.91
N ASP A 355 23.49 2.01 -13.67
CA ASP A 355 23.54 3.37 -13.13
C ASP A 355 22.18 3.80 -12.55
N LEU A 356 21.08 3.43 -13.23
CA LEU A 356 19.73 3.71 -12.74
C LEU A 356 19.40 2.93 -11.46
N LEU A 357 19.88 1.70 -11.30
CA LEU A 357 19.74 0.94 -10.06
C LEU A 357 20.48 1.61 -8.89
N GLN A 358 21.69 2.16 -9.12
CA GLN A 358 22.39 2.93 -8.08
C GLN A 358 21.63 4.21 -7.73
N GLN A 359 21.08 4.92 -8.73
CA GLN A 359 20.22 6.09 -8.49
C GLN A 359 18.96 5.69 -7.72
N ALA A 360 18.30 4.58 -8.09
CA ALA A 360 17.11 4.08 -7.38
C ALA A 360 17.44 3.74 -5.91
N ARG A 361 18.59 3.16 -5.65
CA ARG A 361 19.06 2.88 -4.28
C ARG A 361 19.22 4.16 -3.47
N GLU A 362 19.83 5.20 -4.03
CA GLU A 362 20.00 6.50 -3.35
C GLU A 362 18.66 7.18 -3.10
N VAL A 363 17.81 7.26 -4.14
CA VAL A 363 16.51 7.94 -4.08
C VAL A 363 15.58 7.25 -3.06
N VAL A 364 15.47 5.93 -3.12
CA VAL A 364 14.61 5.15 -2.20
C VAL A 364 15.13 5.23 -0.76
N SER A 365 16.45 5.08 -0.55
CA SER A 365 17.04 5.17 0.79
C SER A 365 16.84 6.56 1.41
N GLY A 366 17.01 7.60 0.61
CA GLY A 366 16.78 8.97 1.05
C GLY A 366 15.30 9.25 1.36
N ALA A 367 14.38 8.73 0.54
CA ALA A 367 12.95 8.87 0.77
C ALA A 367 12.51 8.19 2.08
N ILE A 368 12.92 6.93 2.30
CA ILE A 368 12.62 6.20 3.55
C ILE A 368 13.24 6.87 4.78
N ALA A 369 14.41 7.49 4.61
CA ALA A 369 15.04 8.24 5.69
C ALA A 369 14.24 9.49 6.11
N ASN A 370 13.34 9.98 5.27
CA ASN A 370 12.58 11.21 5.45
C ASN A 370 11.07 11.01 5.23
N ASP A 371 10.55 9.83 5.56
CA ASP A 371 9.15 9.44 5.32
C ASP A 371 8.18 9.78 6.46
N ASP A 372 8.65 10.47 7.50
CA ASP A 372 7.81 10.90 8.62
C ASP A 372 7.02 12.19 8.33
N VAL A 373 7.36 12.92 7.24
CA VAL A 373 6.62 14.13 6.84
C VAL A 373 5.36 13.72 6.09
N PRO A 374 4.15 14.15 6.53
CA PRO A 374 2.93 13.91 5.76
C PRO A 374 3.06 14.46 4.34
N PHE A 375 2.59 13.70 3.34
CA PHE A 375 2.76 14.06 1.92
C PHE A 375 2.18 15.44 1.58
N TYR A 376 1.02 15.82 2.15
CA TYR A 376 0.45 17.15 1.91
C TYR A 376 1.41 18.29 2.33
N ARG A 377 2.21 18.12 3.40
CA ARG A 377 3.23 19.10 3.81
C ARG A 377 4.40 19.16 2.82
N ILE A 378 4.77 18.01 2.22
CA ILE A 378 5.77 18.00 1.15
C ILE A 378 5.25 18.82 -0.03
N VAL A 379 4.00 18.56 -0.46
CA VAL A 379 3.33 19.29 -1.54
C VAL A 379 3.30 20.80 -1.27
N ASP A 380 2.85 21.20 -0.09
CA ASP A 380 2.79 22.62 0.31
C ASP A 380 4.17 23.30 0.30
N SER A 381 5.21 22.56 0.72
CA SER A 381 6.57 23.10 0.83
C SER A 381 7.26 23.35 -0.51
N VAL A 382 6.85 22.63 -1.58
CA VAL A 382 7.51 22.67 -2.90
C VAL A 382 6.66 23.35 -3.98
N ASN A 383 5.34 23.35 -3.88
CA ASN A 383 4.45 23.85 -4.93
C ASN A 383 4.34 25.37 -5.01
N GLY A 384 4.72 26.12 -3.97
CA GLY A 384 4.52 27.57 -3.96
C GLY A 384 3.08 27.98 -4.32
N SER A 385 2.83 29.28 -4.49
CA SER A 385 1.49 29.78 -4.84
C SER A 385 1.04 29.45 -6.28
N SER A 386 1.97 29.13 -7.18
CA SER A 386 1.70 28.95 -8.62
C SER A 386 1.26 27.53 -9.01
N ASN A 387 1.47 26.53 -8.17
CA ASN A 387 1.19 25.11 -8.46
C ASN A 387 0.17 24.47 -7.51
N ARG A 388 -0.58 25.27 -6.75
CA ARG A 388 -1.64 24.75 -5.89
C ARG A 388 -2.63 23.92 -6.69
N GLY A 389 -2.88 22.68 -6.23
CA GLY A 389 -3.83 21.75 -6.85
C GLY A 389 -3.27 20.84 -7.95
N LYS A 390 -1.97 20.95 -8.31
CA LYS A 390 -1.35 19.99 -9.20
C LYS A 390 -0.72 18.84 -8.40
N PRO A 391 -0.98 17.56 -8.75
CA PRO A 391 -0.31 16.44 -8.10
C PRO A 391 1.18 16.47 -8.41
N LEU A 392 2.02 16.07 -7.45
CA LEU A 392 3.47 15.93 -7.67
C LEU A 392 3.81 14.73 -8.58
N PHE A 393 2.94 13.75 -8.64
CA PHE A 393 3.06 12.57 -9.48
C PHE A 393 1.68 11.99 -9.83
N ASP A 394 1.59 11.35 -10.99
CA ASP A 394 0.39 10.71 -11.52
C ASP A 394 0.54 9.18 -11.62
N ALA A 395 1.77 8.70 -11.53
CA ALA A 395 2.13 7.29 -11.60
C ALA A 395 2.71 6.83 -10.25
N VAL A 396 2.24 5.71 -9.77
CA VAL A 396 2.64 5.13 -8.49
C VAL A 396 3.03 3.66 -8.69
N ILE A 397 4.06 3.22 -8.00
CA ILE A 397 4.44 1.81 -7.92
C ILE A 397 4.67 1.41 -6.46
N SER A 398 4.21 0.23 -6.09
CA SER A 398 4.51 -0.36 -4.79
C SER A 398 4.75 -1.87 -4.89
N LEU A 399 5.42 -2.40 -3.89
CA LEU A 399 5.59 -3.84 -3.71
C LEU A 399 4.96 -4.23 -2.38
N ALA A 400 3.83 -4.91 -2.45
CA ALA A 400 3.09 -5.38 -1.28
C ALA A 400 3.90 -6.40 -0.45
N PRO A 401 3.65 -6.49 0.86
CA PRO A 401 4.27 -7.49 1.72
C PRO A 401 4.00 -8.91 1.22
N ARG A 402 4.97 -9.81 1.42
CA ARG A 402 4.75 -11.23 1.14
C ARG A 402 3.60 -11.76 1.99
N VAL A 403 2.72 -12.52 1.36
CA VAL A 403 1.64 -13.22 2.03
C VAL A 403 2.21 -14.51 2.65
N PRO A 404 1.96 -14.77 3.94
CA PRO A 404 2.40 -16.01 4.57
C PRO A 404 1.62 -17.21 4.03
N ASP A 405 2.16 -18.42 4.28
CA ASP A 405 1.39 -19.65 4.11
C ASP A 405 0.36 -19.72 5.24
N PHE A 406 -0.89 -19.84 4.88
CA PHE A 406 -2.01 -19.93 5.83
C PHE A 406 -2.37 -21.35 6.23
N GLY A 407 -1.69 -22.34 5.69
CA GLY A 407 -2.00 -23.76 5.90
C GLY A 407 -3.15 -24.28 5.02
N PRO A 408 -3.50 -25.56 5.20
CA PRO A 408 -4.42 -26.24 4.31
C PRO A 408 -5.81 -25.63 4.25
N GLY A 409 -6.30 -25.43 3.03
CA GLY A 409 -7.66 -24.94 2.77
C GLY A 409 -7.86 -23.44 2.95
N TRP A 410 -6.81 -22.68 3.23
CA TRP A 410 -6.85 -21.22 3.28
C TRP A 410 -5.94 -20.60 2.22
N ASP A 411 -6.42 -19.55 1.58
CA ASP A 411 -5.67 -18.74 0.61
C ASP A 411 -6.21 -17.30 0.61
N GLN A 412 -5.49 -16.41 -0.02
CA GLN A 412 -5.86 -15.00 -0.10
C GLN A 412 -5.56 -14.44 -1.48
N THR A 413 -6.50 -13.65 -2.02
CA THR A 413 -6.31 -12.77 -3.18
C THR A 413 -6.70 -11.33 -2.83
N PHE A 414 -6.20 -10.36 -3.57
CA PHE A 414 -6.53 -8.94 -3.36
C PHE A 414 -6.73 -8.18 -4.68
N MET A 415 -6.60 -8.89 -5.79
CA MET A 415 -6.55 -8.31 -7.12
C MET A 415 -7.89 -8.27 -7.83
N ASP A 416 -8.93 -8.81 -7.23
CA ASP A 416 -10.15 -9.19 -7.91
C ASP A 416 -11.33 -8.24 -7.66
N VAL A 417 -11.30 -7.43 -6.59
CA VAL A 417 -12.44 -6.59 -6.20
C VAL A 417 -12.22 -5.11 -6.56
N GLU A 418 -13.13 -4.54 -7.35
CA GLU A 418 -13.07 -3.14 -7.78
C GLU A 418 -13.92 -2.23 -6.89
N SER A 419 -13.30 -1.21 -6.28
CA SER A 419 -14.01 -0.13 -5.60
C SER A 419 -14.61 0.91 -6.56
N GLY A 420 -14.14 0.96 -7.81
CA GLY A 420 -14.56 1.92 -8.82
C GLY A 420 -13.90 3.29 -8.70
N GLY A 421 -13.03 3.50 -7.73
CA GLY A 421 -12.24 4.71 -7.52
C GLY A 421 -10.73 4.48 -7.71
N ALA A 422 -10.00 5.52 -8.14
CA ALA A 422 -8.54 5.54 -8.21
C ALA A 422 -8.02 6.89 -7.74
N ARG A 423 -7.07 6.87 -6.82
CA ARG A 423 -6.42 8.08 -6.32
C ARG A 423 -5.47 8.69 -7.35
N TRP A 424 -4.80 7.84 -8.12
CA TRP A 424 -3.81 8.22 -9.13
C TRP A 424 -4.25 7.74 -10.52
N ASN A 425 -3.71 8.36 -11.56
CA ASN A 425 -4.03 7.98 -12.93
C ASN A 425 -3.50 6.59 -13.30
N LEU A 426 -2.39 6.16 -12.68
CA LEU A 426 -1.85 4.81 -12.77
C LEU A 426 -1.21 4.39 -11.44
N TYR A 427 -1.59 3.23 -10.91
CA TYR A 427 -0.97 2.63 -9.75
C TYR A 427 -0.70 1.15 -10.01
N LEU A 428 0.57 0.80 -10.11
CA LEU A 428 1.05 -0.58 -10.25
C LEU A 428 1.43 -1.14 -8.87
N GLU A 429 0.64 -2.05 -8.36
CA GLU A 429 0.91 -2.77 -7.13
C GLU A 429 1.29 -4.21 -7.41
N LEU A 430 2.51 -4.61 -7.00
CA LEU A 430 3.02 -5.97 -7.20
C LEU A 430 3.07 -6.72 -5.87
N ASN A 431 2.94 -8.04 -5.95
CA ASN A 431 3.12 -8.95 -4.82
C ASN A 431 3.90 -10.19 -5.26
N GLU A 432 4.93 -10.54 -4.51
CA GLU A 432 5.72 -11.74 -4.77
C GLU A 432 5.04 -12.97 -4.17
N ARG A 433 4.79 -13.97 -5.00
CA ARG A 433 4.16 -15.23 -4.67
C ARG A 433 5.07 -16.41 -5.08
N PRO A 434 4.83 -17.63 -4.57
CA PRO A 434 5.61 -18.80 -4.96
C PRO A 434 5.60 -19.10 -6.47
N GLN A 435 4.51 -18.74 -7.16
CA GLN A 435 4.33 -18.93 -8.61
C GLN A 435 4.96 -17.82 -9.46
N GLY A 436 5.34 -16.69 -8.88
CA GLY A 436 5.92 -15.54 -9.59
C GLY A 436 5.55 -14.19 -8.98
N LEU A 437 5.46 -13.16 -9.81
CA LEU A 437 4.96 -11.85 -9.42
C LEU A 437 3.53 -11.69 -9.92
N ILE A 438 2.59 -11.53 -9.00
CA ILE A 438 1.25 -11.10 -9.36
C ILE A 438 1.13 -9.59 -9.15
N PHE A 439 0.30 -8.94 -9.94
CA PHE A 439 0.10 -7.50 -9.83
C PHE A 439 -1.32 -7.08 -10.22
N ARG A 440 -1.73 -5.93 -9.70
CA ARG A 440 -2.86 -5.18 -10.19
C ARG A 440 -2.36 -3.81 -10.66
N THR A 441 -2.87 -3.38 -11.81
CA THR A 441 -2.73 -2.01 -12.27
C THR A 441 -4.07 -1.33 -12.11
N GLN A 442 -4.17 -0.47 -11.10
CA GLN A 442 -5.32 0.42 -10.96
C GLN A 442 -5.08 1.62 -11.89
N TYR A 443 -6.06 1.96 -12.70
CA TYR A 443 -5.92 3.04 -13.68
C TYR A 443 -7.22 3.84 -13.82
N ASN A 444 -7.09 5.06 -14.34
CA ASN A 444 -8.24 5.90 -14.65
C ASN A 444 -8.81 5.52 -16.04
N PRO A 445 -10.00 4.91 -16.11
CA PRO A 445 -10.60 4.47 -17.38
C PRO A 445 -11.06 5.62 -18.27
N ASP A 446 -11.08 6.84 -17.76
CA ASP A 446 -11.35 8.03 -18.58
C ASP A 446 -10.09 8.49 -19.35
N LEU A 447 -8.91 7.97 -19.02
CA LEU A 447 -7.64 8.27 -19.70
C LEU A 447 -7.12 7.10 -20.51
N PHE A 448 -7.29 5.87 -20.02
CA PHE A 448 -6.69 4.66 -20.60
C PHE A 448 -7.72 3.58 -20.87
N ASP A 449 -7.52 2.83 -21.94
CA ASP A 449 -8.17 1.56 -22.17
C ASP A 449 -7.45 0.43 -21.44
N VAL A 450 -8.17 -0.62 -21.07
CA VAL A 450 -7.57 -1.79 -20.39
C VAL A 450 -6.48 -2.45 -21.23
N GLU A 451 -6.62 -2.42 -22.54
CA GLU A 451 -5.62 -3.00 -23.46
C GLU A 451 -4.30 -2.20 -23.44
N THR A 452 -4.38 -0.88 -23.41
CA THR A 452 -3.20 -0.02 -23.22
C THR A 452 -2.45 -0.36 -21.94
N ILE A 453 -3.17 -0.57 -20.84
CA ILE A 453 -2.58 -0.97 -19.56
C ILE A 453 -1.91 -2.35 -19.65
N ARG A 454 -2.53 -3.32 -20.34
CA ARG A 454 -1.93 -4.65 -20.57
C ARG A 454 -0.66 -4.55 -21.38
N VAL A 455 -0.68 -3.81 -22.49
CA VAL A 455 0.52 -3.56 -23.29
C VAL A 455 1.63 -2.92 -22.45
N MET A 456 1.32 -1.90 -21.65
CA MET A 456 2.31 -1.26 -20.75
C MET A 456 2.93 -2.25 -19.75
N THR A 457 2.15 -3.15 -19.18
CA THR A 457 2.66 -4.14 -18.22
C THR A 457 3.48 -5.25 -18.91
N ASP A 458 3.16 -5.61 -20.15
CA ASP A 458 3.94 -6.52 -20.99
C ASP A 458 5.27 -5.87 -21.41
N ASP A 459 5.24 -4.59 -21.80
CA ASP A 459 6.45 -3.82 -22.13
C ASP A 459 7.36 -3.68 -20.90
N LEU A 460 6.81 -3.42 -19.72
CA LEU A 460 7.58 -3.40 -18.48
C LEU A 460 8.29 -4.72 -18.21
N LYS A 461 7.62 -5.85 -18.43
CA LYS A 461 8.22 -7.17 -18.30
C LYS A 461 9.38 -7.35 -19.27
N LEU A 462 9.17 -7.03 -20.56
CA LEU A 462 10.21 -7.15 -21.58
C LEU A 462 11.42 -6.26 -21.29
N LEU A 463 11.19 -5.02 -20.84
CA LEU A 463 12.24 -4.10 -20.40
C LEU A 463 13.05 -4.68 -19.25
N LEU A 464 12.38 -5.19 -18.22
CA LEU A 464 13.03 -5.78 -17.05
C LEU A 464 13.83 -7.04 -17.43
N GLU A 465 13.31 -7.91 -18.30
CA GLU A 465 14.00 -9.10 -18.76
C GLU A 465 15.26 -8.75 -19.59
N ALA A 466 15.17 -7.75 -20.48
CA ALA A 466 16.29 -7.28 -21.28
C ALA A 466 17.36 -6.57 -20.41
N ALA A 467 16.93 -5.71 -19.50
CA ALA A 467 17.80 -5.00 -18.56
C ALA A 467 18.50 -5.96 -17.59
N ALA A 468 17.81 -7.00 -17.14
CA ALA A 468 18.38 -8.03 -16.29
C ALA A 468 19.43 -8.88 -17.01
N ALA A 469 19.26 -9.13 -18.32
CA ALA A 469 20.22 -9.88 -19.12
C ALA A 469 21.51 -9.08 -19.40
N GLU A 470 21.40 -7.77 -19.59
CA GLU A 470 22.50 -6.88 -19.91
C GLU A 470 22.47 -5.58 -19.10
N PRO A 471 22.76 -5.60 -17.76
CA PRO A 471 22.59 -4.42 -16.90
C PRO A 471 23.48 -3.22 -17.28
N ARG A 472 24.54 -3.44 -18.03
CA ARG A 472 25.44 -2.38 -18.50
C ARG A 472 25.10 -1.82 -19.87
N LYS A 473 24.05 -2.30 -20.49
CA LYS A 473 23.48 -1.74 -21.71
C LYS A 473 22.84 -0.39 -21.41
N THR A 474 22.98 0.56 -22.35
CA THR A 474 22.34 1.88 -22.16
C THR A 474 20.82 1.78 -22.23
N ILE A 475 20.13 2.63 -21.46
CA ILE A 475 18.65 2.67 -21.44
C ILE A 475 18.08 2.90 -22.85
N SER A 476 18.78 3.70 -23.68
CA SER A 476 18.37 3.97 -25.06
C SER A 476 18.41 2.74 -25.99
N GLU A 477 19.19 1.71 -25.64
CA GLU A 477 19.31 0.45 -26.39
C GLU A 477 18.36 -0.64 -25.91
N LEU A 478 17.65 -0.41 -24.80
CA LEU A 478 16.63 -1.34 -24.32
C LEU A 478 15.42 -1.33 -25.25
N PRO A 479 14.65 -2.44 -25.31
CA PRO A 479 13.50 -2.55 -26.19
C PRO A 479 12.51 -1.39 -26.01
N ARG A 480 12.08 -0.81 -27.13
CA ARG A 480 10.95 0.12 -27.21
C ARG A 480 9.94 -0.51 -28.16
N LYS A 481 8.72 -0.68 -27.75
CA LYS A 481 7.63 -1.02 -28.68
C LYS A 481 6.99 0.22 -29.23
#